data_57e83c4625414b19ca54779cdd287396
#
_entry.id   57e83c4625414b19ca54779cdd287396
#
_cell.length_a   1.000
_cell.length_b   1.000
_cell.length_c   1.000
_cell.angle_alpha   90.00
_cell.angle_beta   90.00
_cell.angle_gamma   90.00
#
_symmetry.space_group_name_H-M   'P 1'
#
loop_
_entity.id
_entity.type
_entity.pdbx_description
1 polymer ?
#
loop_
_entity_poly.entity_id
_entity_poly.type
_entity_poly.pdbx_seq_one_letter_code
_entity_poly.pdbx_strand_id
1 'polypeptide(L)'
;MSEQVFYFFHVAQIREEKSFINNNGRSKDNPLYAYEQSFNQLTKETLWMTNQGLKQDAWYVPAETATNKTVIVVHGFTNDKEDMKPYAWMFHELGYNVLMPDNMSHGDSEGQIIGYGWNDRLNVIKWAELLVEQNSDSEITLFGVSMGAATVMMASGEESLPDQVVNIIEDCGYSSVWDELKYQAKEMYNLPAFPILYEVSAISKIRAGFSYGQASSVNQLKNNTRPVLFIHGGDDTFVPTSMVYKNYQATQGEKELYIVKGAGHAKCFETDPQSYIEKISTFLKKYEK
;
A
#
# COMPACT_ATOMS: atom_id res chain seq x y z
N MET A 1 10.69 22.41 -22.26
CA MET A 1 9.99 21.19 -21.80
C MET A 1 8.88 20.96 -22.81
N SER A 2 8.80 19.79 -23.46
CA SER A 2 7.76 19.55 -24.47
C SER A 2 6.38 19.41 -23.80
N GLU A 3 5.32 19.85 -24.48
CA GLU A 3 3.93 19.67 -24.03
C GLU A 3 3.62 18.21 -23.71
N GLN A 4 4.22 17.27 -24.44
CA GLN A 4 4.07 15.84 -24.22
C GLN A 4 4.58 15.37 -22.84
N VAL A 5 5.73 15.86 -22.39
CA VAL A 5 6.29 15.51 -21.08
C VAL A 5 5.43 16.04 -19.95
N PHE A 6 4.90 17.26 -20.12
CA PHE A 6 3.95 17.83 -19.17
C PHE A 6 2.66 17.03 -19.12
N TYR A 7 2.15 16.59 -20.27
CA TYR A 7 0.98 15.72 -20.36
C TYR A 7 1.19 14.39 -19.64
N PHE A 8 2.33 13.71 -19.83
CA PHE A 8 2.62 12.45 -19.11
C PHE A 8 2.67 12.64 -17.60
N PHE A 9 3.29 13.71 -17.12
CA PHE A 9 3.26 14.01 -15.69
C PHE A 9 1.83 14.26 -15.20
N HIS A 10 1.05 15.02 -15.94
CA HIS A 10 -0.32 15.36 -15.60
C HIS A 10 -1.19 14.10 -15.50
N VAL A 11 -1.17 13.26 -16.52
CA VAL A 11 -1.97 12.00 -16.53
C VAL A 11 -1.50 11.02 -15.46
N ALA A 12 -0.20 10.92 -15.21
CA ALA A 12 0.35 9.94 -14.30
C ALA A 12 0.27 10.34 -12.82
N GLN A 13 0.36 11.62 -12.50
CA GLN A 13 0.59 12.09 -11.13
C GLN A 13 -0.39 13.15 -10.63
N ILE A 14 -1.13 13.82 -11.50
CA ILE A 14 -2.12 14.82 -11.09
C ILE A 14 -3.50 14.20 -11.09
N ARG A 15 -4.20 14.34 -9.99
CA ARG A 15 -5.59 13.91 -9.85
C ARG A 15 -6.50 15.13 -9.89
N GLU A 16 -7.07 15.42 -11.06
CA GLU A 16 -8.01 16.54 -11.24
C GLU A 16 -9.43 16.22 -10.78
N GLU A 17 -9.84 14.95 -10.89
CA GLU A 17 -11.15 14.49 -10.42
C GLU A 17 -11.02 13.15 -9.67
N LYS A 18 -11.85 12.97 -8.63
CA LYS A 18 -11.98 11.71 -7.89
C LYS A 18 -12.67 10.59 -8.71
N SER A 19 -12.76 10.75 -10.03
CA SER A 19 -13.61 9.97 -10.94
C SER A 19 -13.04 8.59 -11.34
N PHE A 20 -11.85 8.21 -10.89
CA PHE A 20 -11.30 6.87 -11.18
C PHE A 20 -11.79 5.79 -10.21
N ILE A 21 -12.55 6.18 -9.19
CA ILE A 21 -13.08 5.26 -8.19
C ILE A 21 -14.29 4.56 -8.79
N ASN A 22 -14.12 3.29 -9.14
CA ASN A 22 -15.21 2.44 -9.61
C ASN A 22 -15.91 1.83 -8.39
N ASN A 23 -16.69 2.64 -7.66
CA ASN A 23 -17.40 2.26 -6.44
C ASN A 23 -18.58 1.29 -6.65
N ASN A 24 -18.59 0.51 -7.73
CA ASN A 24 -19.67 -0.44 -7.99
C ASN A 24 -19.62 -1.70 -7.09
N GLY A 25 -18.63 -1.79 -6.20
CA GLY A 25 -18.43 -2.97 -5.36
C GLY A 25 -18.08 -4.22 -6.19
N ARG A 26 -17.85 -5.33 -5.52
CA ARG A 26 -17.57 -6.62 -6.17
C ARG A 26 -18.85 -7.29 -6.62
N SER A 27 -18.81 -7.95 -7.78
CA SER A 27 -19.92 -8.79 -8.25
C SER A 27 -20.08 -10.02 -7.36
N LYS A 28 -21.28 -10.63 -7.33
CA LYS A 28 -21.58 -11.82 -6.55
C LYS A 28 -20.71 -13.04 -6.90
N ASP A 29 -20.18 -13.07 -8.11
CA ASP A 29 -19.30 -14.15 -8.59
C ASP A 29 -17.84 -13.96 -8.18
N ASN A 30 -17.48 -12.78 -7.60
CA ASN A 30 -16.14 -12.55 -7.10
C ASN A 30 -15.91 -13.31 -5.79
N PRO A 31 -14.82 -14.09 -5.63
CA PRO A 31 -14.52 -14.85 -4.42
C PRO A 31 -14.49 -14.00 -3.14
N LEU A 32 -14.20 -12.70 -3.26
CA LEU A 32 -14.12 -11.78 -2.13
C LEU A 32 -15.44 -11.02 -1.87
N TYR A 33 -16.52 -11.32 -2.61
CA TYR A 33 -17.81 -10.65 -2.41
C TYR A 33 -18.34 -10.79 -0.99
N ALA A 34 -18.32 -12.02 -0.44
CA ALA A 34 -18.80 -12.29 0.90
C ALA A 34 -18.03 -11.52 1.99
N TYR A 35 -16.70 -11.39 1.83
CA TYR A 35 -15.84 -10.60 2.73
C TYR A 35 -16.23 -9.11 2.71
N GLU A 36 -16.46 -8.56 1.52
CA GLU A 36 -16.90 -7.17 1.38
C GLU A 36 -18.28 -6.93 2.01
N GLN A 37 -19.24 -7.86 1.80
CA GLN A 37 -20.57 -7.74 2.41
C GLN A 37 -20.52 -7.85 3.91
N SER A 38 -19.68 -8.73 4.46
CA SER A 38 -19.48 -8.84 5.91
C SER A 38 -18.87 -7.56 6.50
N PHE A 39 -17.86 -6.99 5.85
CA PHE A 39 -17.28 -5.72 6.28
C PHE A 39 -18.33 -4.59 6.30
N ASN A 40 -19.24 -4.55 5.32
CA ASN A 40 -20.28 -3.52 5.24
C ASN A 40 -21.24 -3.51 6.44
N GLN A 41 -21.31 -4.62 7.21
CA GLN A 41 -22.11 -4.72 8.43
C GLN A 41 -21.40 -4.15 9.66
N LEU A 42 -20.09 -3.93 9.59
CA LEU A 42 -19.33 -3.40 10.71
C LEU A 42 -19.58 -1.91 10.93
N THR A 43 -19.61 -1.52 12.20
CA THR A 43 -19.59 -0.11 12.58
C THR A 43 -18.18 0.43 12.37
N LYS A 44 -18.08 1.57 11.70
CA LYS A 44 -16.81 2.25 11.41
C LYS A 44 -16.88 3.70 11.85
N GLU A 45 -15.78 4.19 12.38
CA GLU A 45 -15.56 5.57 12.73
C GLU A 45 -14.68 6.24 11.66
N THR A 46 -15.04 7.46 11.26
CA THR A 46 -14.17 8.25 10.37
C THR A 46 -13.21 9.07 11.21
N LEU A 47 -11.93 8.83 11.04
CA LEU A 47 -10.85 9.59 11.66
C LEU A 47 -10.24 10.56 10.66
N TRP A 48 -9.74 11.68 11.20
CA TRP A 48 -9.07 12.70 10.42
C TRP A 48 -7.75 13.09 11.07
N MET A 49 -6.73 13.28 10.26
CA MET A 49 -5.49 13.91 10.69
C MET A 49 -5.06 15.00 9.71
N THR A 50 -4.14 15.86 10.13
CA THR A 50 -3.46 16.79 9.23
C THR A 50 -1.99 16.46 9.21
N ASN A 51 -1.44 16.25 8.01
CA ASN A 51 -0.02 16.05 7.80
C ASN A 51 0.45 16.88 6.59
N GLN A 52 1.56 17.57 6.73
CA GLN A 52 2.11 18.44 5.68
C GLN A 52 1.11 19.49 5.15
N GLY A 53 0.20 19.97 6.01
CA GLY A 53 -0.83 20.94 5.66
C GLY A 53 -2.03 20.39 4.89
N LEU A 54 -2.11 19.08 4.68
CA LEU A 54 -3.22 18.39 4.02
C LEU A 54 -4.00 17.55 5.02
N LYS A 55 -5.34 17.62 4.94
CA LYS A 55 -6.25 16.82 5.74
C LYS A 55 -6.35 15.42 5.13
N GLN A 56 -6.15 14.40 5.95
CA GLN A 56 -6.18 13.00 5.57
C GLN A 56 -7.31 12.28 6.30
N ASP A 57 -7.97 11.38 5.61
CA ASP A 57 -9.11 10.59 6.08
C ASP A 57 -8.73 9.13 6.32
N ALA A 58 -9.38 8.49 7.26
CA ALA A 58 -9.33 7.04 7.46
C ALA A 58 -10.62 6.50 8.09
N TRP A 59 -10.96 5.26 7.79
CA TRP A 59 -11.92 4.50 8.59
C TRP A 59 -11.19 3.71 9.67
N TYR A 60 -11.75 3.73 10.87
CA TYR A 60 -11.34 2.88 11.98
C TYR A 60 -12.47 1.93 12.36
N VAL A 61 -12.14 0.64 12.45
CA VAL A 61 -13.05 -0.43 12.84
C VAL A 61 -12.45 -1.14 14.05
N PRO A 62 -13.06 -1.05 15.24
CA PRO A 62 -12.59 -1.77 16.41
C PRO A 62 -12.80 -3.28 16.24
N ALA A 63 -11.91 -4.08 16.81
CA ALA A 63 -12.07 -5.52 16.90
C ALA A 63 -13.31 -5.88 17.74
N GLU A 64 -13.89 -7.06 17.52
CA GLU A 64 -15.04 -7.55 18.30
C GLU A 64 -14.69 -7.71 19.78
N THR A 65 -13.49 -8.14 20.09
CA THR A 65 -12.94 -8.23 21.43
C THR A 65 -11.79 -7.24 21.59
N ALA A 66 -11.79 -6.50 22.71
CA ALA A 66 -10.74 -5.51 22.99
C ALA A 66 -9.33 -6.14 22.86
N THR A 67 -8.46 -5.47 22.10
CA THR A 67 -7.11 -5.89 21.79
C THR A 67 -6.18 -4.70 21.59
N ASN A 68 -4.87 -4.90 21.80
CA ASN A 68 -3.84 -3.91 21.44
C ASN A 68 -3.38 -4.01 19.98
N LYS A 69 -3.84 -5.03 19.25
CA LYS A 69 -3.43 -5.30 17.87
C LYS A 69 -4.22 -4.42 16.91
N THR A 70 -3.52 -3.69 16.06
CA THR A 70 -4.12 -2.86 15.02
C THR A 70 -3.39 -3.08 13.70
N VAL A 71 -4.14 -3.23 12.62
CA VAL A 71 -3.57 -3.22 11.27
C VAL A 71 -3.91 -1.91 10.56
N ILE A 72 -2.91 -1.31 9.91
CA ILE A 72 -3.10 -0.20 8.96
C ILE A 72 -3.14 -0.80 7.56
N VAL A 73 -4.29 -0.69 6.87
CA VAL A 73 -4.55 -1.32 5.57
C VAL A 73 -4.51 -0.27 4.46
N VAL A 74 -3.44 -0.28 3.66
CA VAL A 74 -3.12 0.77 2.68
C VAL A 74 -3.45 0.32 1.27
N HIS A 75 -4.29 1.10 0.57
CA HIS A 75 -4.80 0.80 -0.77
C HIS A 75 -3.79 1.08 -1.89
N GLY A 76 -4.08 0.54 -3.09
CA GLY A 76 -3.30 0.71 -4.31
C GLY A 76 -3.57 2.03 -5.05
N PHE A 77 -2.85 2.20 -6.17
CA PHE A 77 -3.03 3.31 -7.09
C PHE A 77 -4.44 3.33 -7.68
N THR A 78 -5.06 4.49 -7.79
CA THR A 78 -6.44 4.71 -8.26
C THR A 78 -7.57 4.09 -7.42
N ASN A 79 -7.24 3.39 -6.34
CA ASN A 79 -8.18 2.84 -5.38
C ASN A 79 -8.38 3.81 -4.20
N ASP A 80 -9.24 3.43 -3.28
CA ASP A 80 -9.42 4.10 -1.99
C ASP A 80 -9.63 3.05 -0.89
N LYS A 81 -9.94 3.53 0.34
CA LYS A 81 -10.21 2.64 1.48
C LYS A 81 -11.35 1.66 1.25
N GLU A 82 -12.33 1.98 0.37
CA GLU A 82 -13.46 1.10 0.07
C GLU A 82 -13.03 -0.18 -0.63
N ASP A 83 -12.02 -0.12 -1.50
CA ASP A 83 -11.51 -1.30 -2.21
C ASP A 83 -10.82 -2.30 -1.28
N MET A 84 -10.41 -1.83 -0.09
CA MET A 84 -9.71 -2.64 0.91
C MET A 84 -10.64 -3.40 1.87
N LYS A 85 -11.96 -3.27 1.76
CA LYS A 85 -12.95 -3.91 2.62
C LYS A 85 -12.74 -5.42 2.84
N PRO A 86 -12.45 -6.26 1.82
CA PRO A 86 -12.21 -7.68 2.04
C PRO A 86 -10.97 -7.97 2.89
N TYR A 87 -9.89 -7.20 2.67
CA TYR A 87 -8.67 -7.33 3.47
C TYR A 87 -8.92 -6.88 4.91
N ALA A 88 -9.66 -5.79 5.08
CA ALA A 88 -10.06 -5.28 6.39
C ALA A 88 -10.91 -6.29 7.16
N TRP A 89 -11.89 -6.92 6.50
CA TRP A 89 -12.68 -7.99 7.11
C TRP A 89 -11.79 -9.17 7.53
N MET A 90 -10.87 -9.60 6.68
CA MET A 90 -9.92 -10.67 7.00
C MET A 90 -9.15 -10.38 8.29
N PHE A 91 -8.60 -9.18 8.46
CA PHE A 91 -7.87 -8.81 9.67
C PHE A 91 -8.79 -8.65 10.89
N HIS A 92 -10.01 -8.14 10.69
CA HIS A 92 -11.01 -8.05 11.75
C HIS A 92 -11.36 -9.45 12.29
N GLU A 93 -11.58 -10.44 11.41
CA GLU A 93 -11.78 -11.85 11.78
C GLU A 93 -10.57 -12.47 12.49
N LEU A 94 -9.36 -11.99 12.20
CA LEU A 94 -8.15 -12.38 12.92
C LEU A 94 -7.98 -11.66 14.27
N GLY A 95 -8.94 -10.83 14.68
CA GLY A 95 -8.99 -10.16 15.98
C GLY A 95 -8.23 -8.83 16.05
N TYR A 96 -8.02 -8.16 14.93
CA TYR A 96 -7.36 -6.85 14.87
C TYR A 96 -8.36 -5.70 14.84
N ASN A 97 -8.02 -4.59 15.50
CA ASN A 97 -8.54 -3.30 15.08
C ASN A 97 -8.02 -2.98 13.68
N VAL A 98 -8.82 -2.33 12.85
CA VAL A 98 -8.43 -2.03 11.46
C VAL A 98 -8.50 -0.54 11.21
N LEU A 99 -7.40 0.06 10.76
CA LEU A 99 -7.34 1.42 10.26
C LEU A 99 -7.14 1.41 8.74
N MET A 100 -8.02 2.06 8.00
CA MET A 100 -8.03 2.09 6.54
C MET A 100 -7.91 3.53 6.05
N PRO A 101 -6.68 4.07 5.88
CA PRO A 101 -6.52 5.43 5.37
C PRO A 101 -6.77 5.50 3.86
N ASP A 102 -7.31 6.64 3.41
CA ASP A 102 -7.11 7.08 2.04
C ASP A 102 -5.73 7.71 1.91
N ASN A 103 -4.96 7.24 0.95
CA ASN A 103 -3.68 7.85 0.60
C ASN A 103 -3.89 9.30 0.13
N MET A 104 -2.86 10.11 0.22
CA MET A 104 -2.89 11.49 -0.28
C MET A 104 -3.40 11.55 -1.72
N SER A 105 -4.28 12.48 -2.01
CA SER A 105 -4.93 12.66 -3.32
C SER A 105 -5.89 11.52 -3.74
N HIS A 106 -6.29 10.64 -2.80
CA HIS A 106 -7.25 9.57 -3.03
C HIS A 106 -8.45 9.69 -2.09
N GLY A 107 -9.57 9.09 -2.46
CA GLY A 107 -10.79 9.05 -1.65
C GLY A 107 -11.18 10.43 -1.10
N ASP A 108 -11.38 10.52 0.21
CA ASP A 108 -11.73 11.76 0.91
C ASP A 108 -10.51 12.54 1.40
N SER A 109 -9.30 11.99 1.28
CA SER A 109 -8.06 12.68 1.62
C SER A 109 -7.73 13.82 0.65
N GLU A 110 -7.21 14.94 1.19
CA GLU A 110 -6.79 16.09 0.40
C GLU A 110 -5.51 15.80 -0.38
N GLY A 111 -5.26 16.64 -1.38
CA GLY A 111 -4.10 16.60 -2.26
C GLY A 111 -4.50 16.61 -3.73
N GLN A 112 -3.52 16.90 -4.58
CA GLN A 112 -3.69 16.90 -6.05
C GLN A 112 -2.61 16.07 -6.74
N ILE A 113 -1.51 15.76 -6.03
CA ILE A 113 -0.37 15.04 -6.60
C ILE A 113 -0.27 13.67 -5.93
N ILE A 114 -0.29 12.62 -6.74
CA ILE A 114 -0.12 11.24 -6.29
C ILE A 114 1.35 11.03 -5.95
N GLY A 115 1.60 10.57 -4.73
CA GLY A 115 2.94 10.39 -4.17
C GLY A 115 3.61 9.07 -4.54
N TYR A 116 2.89 8.15 -5.21
CA TYR A 116 3.37 6.79 -5.50
C TYR A 116 3.97 6.10 -4.26
N GLY A 117 3.32 6.27 -3.10
CA GLY A 117 3.78 5.72 -1.85
C GLY A 117 4.90 6.50 -1.16
N TRP A 118 5.65 7.35 -1.89
CA TRP A 118 6.77 8.09 -1.27
C TRP A 118 6.31 9.16 -0.29
N ASN A 119 5.34 9.97 -0.67
CA ASN A 119 4.76 10.95 0.25
C ASN A 119 3.79 10.28 1.22
N ASP A 120 3.07 9.27 0.75
CA ASP A 120 2.08 8.51 1.52
C ASP A 120 2.71 7.76 2.70
N ARG A 121 3.99 7.34 2.60
CA ARG A 121 4.70 6.68 3.69
C ARG A 121 4.74 7.52 4.97
N LEU A 122 4.83 8.86 4.82
CA LEU A 122 4.83 9.78 5.97
C LEU A 122 3.44 9.90 6.60
N ASN A 123 2.37 9.72 5.82
CA ASN A 123 1.00 9.65 6.35
C ASN A 123 0.78 8.35 7.10
N VAL A 124 1.29 7.21 6.59
CA VAL A 124 1.22 5.92 7.29
C VAL A 124 1.94 5.99 8.64
N ILE A 125 3.13 6.61 8.69
CA ILE A 125 3.86 6.85 9.93
C ILE A 125 3.03 7.71 10.90
N LYS A 126 2.44 8.81 10.40
CA LYS A 126 1.62 9.69 11.24
C LYS A 126 0.37 8.99 11.78
N TRP A 127 -0.28 8.14 11.01
CA TRP A 127 -1.36 7.28 11.49
C TRP A 127 -0.89 6.31 12.59
N ALA A 128 0.27 5.69 12.42
CA ALA A 128 0.85 4.84 13.45
C ALA A 128 1.17 5.62 14.75
N GLU A 129 1.74 6.83 14.63
CA GLU A 129 1.97 7.71 15.79
C GLU A 129 0.66 8.02 16.54
N LEU A 130 -0.43 8.35 15.83
CA LEU A 130 -1.73 8.63 16.45
C LEU A 130 -2.30 7.41 17.17
N LEU A 131 -2.13 6.21 16.64
CA LEU A 131 -2.53 4.97 17.32
C LEU A 131 -1.72 4.76 18.61
N VAL A 132 -0.42 5.04 18.59
CA VAL A 132 0.46 4.95 19.77
C VAL A 132 0.12 6.04 20.79
N GLU A 133 -0.21 7.25 20.37
CA GLU A 133 -0.68 8.33 21.25
C GLU A 133 -1.99 7.94 21.98
N GLN A 134 -2.87 7.20 21.33
CA GLN A 134 -4.11 6.69 21.95
C GLN A 134 -3.87 5.49 22.87
N ASN A 135 -2.96 4.61 22.50
CA ASN A 135 -2.58 3.43 23.27
C ASN A 135 -1.08 3.11 23.07
N SER A 136 -0.27 3.39 24.08
CA SER A 136 1.17 3.13 24.06
C SER A 136 1.56 1.66 23.93
N ASP A 137 0.63 0.74 24.26
CA ASP A 137 0.82 -0.71 24.18
C ASP A 137 0.35 -1.29 22.84
N SER A 138 0.04 -0.44 21.86
CA SER A 138 -0.36 -0.87 20.52
C SER A 138 0.68 -1.78 19.87
N GLU A 139 0.23 -2.85 19.25
CA GLU A 139 0.99 -3.70 18.32
C GLU A 139 0.45 -3.47 16.91
N ILE A 140 1.22 -2.76 16.07
CA ILE A 140 0.77 -2.31 14.77
C ILE A 140 1.37 -3.17 13.67
N THR A 141 0.51 -3.71 12.81
CA THR A 141 0.87 -4.34 11.53
C THR A 141 0.65 -3.34 10.40
N LEU A 142 1.62 -3.16 9.53
CA LEU A 142 1.39 -2.44 8.27
C LEU A 142 1.06 -3.46 7.17
N PHE A 143 -0.05 -3.27 6.50
CA PHE A 143 -0.46 -4.07 5.34
C PHE A 143 -0.74 -3.16 4.14
N GLY A 144 -0.28 -3.53 2.96
CA GLY A 144 -0.58 -2.77 1.75
C GLY A 144 -0.64 -3.63 0.49
N VAL A 145 -1.39 -3.13 -0.51
CA VAL A 145 -1.54 -3.79 -1.81
C VAL A 145 -1.03 -2.85 -2.91
N SER A 146 -0.19 -3.33 -3.83
CA SER A 146 0.32 -2.59 -4.98
C SER A 146 1.07 -1.31 -4.56
N MET A 147 0.59 -0.10 -4.91
CA MET A 147 1.15 1.15 -4.41
C MET A 147 1.13 1.20 -2.87
N GLY A 148 0.09 0.66 -2.22
CA GLY A 148 0.02 0.54 -0.77
C GLY A 148 1.12 -0.36 -0.20
N ALA A 149 1.44 -1.47 -0.88
CA ALA A 149 2.55 -2.35 -0.52
C ALA A 149 3.91 -1.63 -0.63
N ALA A 150 4.12 -0.88 -1.71
CA ALA A 150 5.30 -0.03 -1.85
C ALA A 150 5.35 1.05 -0.74
N THR A 151 4.19 1.62 -0.37
CA THR A 151 4.07 2.61 0.71
C THR A 151 4.55 2.05 2.04
N VAL A 152 4.04 0.88 2.45
CA VAL A 152 4.42 0.26 3.73
C VAL A 152 5.88 -0.21 3.75
N MET A 153 6.39 -0.72 2.62
CA MET A 153 7.82 -1.01 2.47
C MET A 153 8.68 0.24 2.58
N MET A 154 8.27 1.35 1.96
CA MET A 154 9.00 2.61 2.06
C MET A 154 8.91 3.24 3.45
N ALA A 155 7.79 3.09 4.16
CA ALA A 155 7.65 3.51 5.55
C ALA A 155 8.56 2.71 6.49
N SER A 156 8.76 1.41 6.21
CA SER A 156 9.50 0.49 7.10
C SER A 156 10.97 0.88 7.33
N GLY A 157 11.57 1.62 6.39
CA GLY A 157 12.96 2.07 6.51
C GLY A 157 13.14 3.47 7.12
N GLU A 158 12.06 4.14 7.52
CA GLU A 158 12.12 5.47 8.14
C GLU A 158 12.42 5.35 9.63
N GLU A 159 13.38 6.16 10.12
CA GLU A 159 13.76 6.21 11.54
C GLU A 159 12.62 6.69 12.44
N SER A 160 11.68 7.47 11.88
CA SER A 160 10.51 7.99 12.60
C SER A 160 9.37 6.98 12.74
N LEU A 161 9.48 5.79 12.14
CA LEU A 161 8.44 4.77 12.28
C LEU A 161 8.40 4.24 13.72
N PRO A 162 7.26 4.34 14.46
CA PRO A 162 7.16 3.90 15.84
C PRO A 162 7.60 2.44 16.07
N ASP A 163 8.22 2.16 17.20
CA ASP A 163 8.64 0.80 17.59
C ASP A 163 7.46 -0.16 17.78
N GLN A 164 6.26 0.36 18.01
CA GLN A 164 5.01 -0.37 18.08
C GLN A 164 4.59 -0.96 16.72
N VAL A 165 5.17 -0.52 15.62
CA VAL A 165 5.03 -1.23 14.35
C VAL A 165 5.92 -2.47 14.39
N VAL A 166 5.29 -3.64 14.56
CA VAL A 166 6.00 -4.90 14.85
C VAL A 166 6.29 -5.74 13.62
N ASN A 167 5.47 -5.63 12.57
CA ASN A 167 5.67 -6.37 11.32
C ASN A 167 5.03 -5.67 10.12
N ILE A 168 5.41 -6.13 8.92
CA ILE A 168 5.00 -5.57 7.63
C ILE A 168 4.50 -6.71 6.74
N ILE A 169 3.40 -6.50 6.04
CA ILE A 169 2.89 -7.42 5.02
C ILE A 169 2.67 -6.60 3.74
N GLU A 170 3.33 -7.01 2.68
CA GLU A 170 3.20 -6.38 1.37
C GLU A 170 2.63 -7.36 0.34
N ASP A 171 1.68 -6.94 -0.48
CA ASP A 171 1.12 -7.72 -1.58
C ASP A 171 1.31 -6.97 -2.90
N CYS A 172 2.12 -7.53 -3.80
CA CYS A 172 2.44 -7.07 -5.14
C CYS A 172 3.03 -5.65 -5.24
N GLY A 173 3.88 -5.25 -4.27
CA GLY A 173 4.55 -3.96 -4.29
C GLY A 173 5.76 -3.90 -5.21
N TYR A 174 6.01 -2.73 -5.81
CA TYR A 174 7.15 -2.51 -6.71
C TYR A 174 8.46 -2.21 -5.97
N SER A 175 9.58 -2.45 -6.68
CA SER A 175 10.93 -2.23 -6.15
C SER A 175 11.32 -0.75 -6.04
N SER A 176 10.82 0.07 -6.97
CA SER A 176 10.90 1.53 -6.96
C SER A 176 9.91 2.12 -7.95
N VAL A 177 9.53 3.38 -7.75
CA VAL A 177 8.70 4.13 -8.72
C VAL A 177 9.40 4.21 -10.08
N TRP A 178 10.73 4.33 -10.09
CA TRP A 178 11.50 4.33 -11.34
C TRP A 178 11.38 3.01 -12.11
N ASP A 179 11.57 1.87 -11.43
CA ASP A 179 11.52 0.56 -12.06
C ASP A 179 10.11 0.28 -12.61
N GLU A 180 9.08 0.62 -11.83
CA GLU A 180 7.69 0.41 -12.21
C GLU A 180 7.30 1.27 -13.42
N LEU A 181 7.52 2.58 -13.37
CA LEU A 181 7.18 3.48 -14.48
C LEU A 181 7.99 3.21 -15.74
N LYS A 182 9.25 2.79 -15.59
CA LYS A 182 10.08 2.35 -16.72
C LYS A 182 9.51 1.10 -17.39
N TYR A 183 9.06 0.15 -16.59
CA TYR A 183 8.43 -1.06 -17.09
C TYR A 183 7.11 -0.73 -17.80
N GLN A 184 6.22 0.02 -17.17
CA GLN A 184 4.93 0.41 -17.73
C GLN A 184 5.07 1.24 -19.01
N ALA A 185 6.00 2.19 -19.06
CA ALA A 185 6.27 2.99 -20.26
C ALA A 185 6.64 2.11 -21.46
N LYS A 186 7.42 1.05 -21.21
CA LYS A 186 7.81 0.09 -22.25
C LYS A 186 6.65 -0.81 -22.66
N GLU A 187 5.97 -1.44 -21.70
CA GLU A 187 4.94 -2.45 -21.99
C GLU A 187 3.65 -1.84 -22.57
N MET A 188 3.18 -0.70 -22.03
CA MET A 188 1.93 -0.08 -22.47
C MET A 188 2.09 0.80 -23.71
N TYR A 189 3.23 1.47 -23.84
CA TYR A 189 3.42 2.51 -24.87
C TYR A 189 4.61 2.25 -25.80
N ASN A 190 5.37 1.18 -25.57
CA ASN A 190 6.64 0.89 -26.26
C ASN A 190 7.62 2.07 -26.26
N LEU A 191 7.62 2.85 -25.17
CA LEU A 191 8.45 4.04 -25.01
C LEU A 191 9.75 3.70 -24.27
N PRO A 192 10.90 4.21 -24.76
CA PRO A 192 12.15 4.12 -24.01
C PRO A 192 12.11 5.06 -22.79
N ALA A 193 12.83 4.68 -21.72
CA ALA A 193 12.91 5.54 -20.53
C ALA A 193 13.52 6.92 -20.81
N PHE A 194 14.53 6.97 -21.72
CA PHE A 194 15.18 8.25 -22.11
C PHE A 194 14.56 8.80 -23.40
N PRO A 195 14.26 10.10 -23.46
CA PRO A 195 14.46 11.11 -22.41
C PRO A 195 13.24 11.26 -21.47
N ILE A 196 12.05 10.78 -21.86
CA ILE A 196 10.76 11.15 -21.28
C ILE A 196 10.70 10.88 -19.77
N LEU A 197 11.05 9.66 -19.32
CA LEU A 197 10.96 9.30 -17.91
C LEU A 197 11.91 10.15 -17.03
N TYR A 198 13.07 10.54 -17.57
CA TYR A 198 14.00 11.42 -16.87
C TYR A 198 13.42 12.83 -16.69
N GLU A 199 12.78 13.36 -17.73
CA GLU A 199 12.17 14.70 -17.68
C GLU A 199 10.94 14.70 -16.74
N VAL A 200 10.09 13.67 -16.81
CA VAL A 200 8.93 13.52 -15.89
C VAL A 200 9.39 13.36 -14.45
N SER A 201 10.46 12.59 -14.20
CA SER A 201 11.04 12.44 -12.85
C SER A 201 11.61 13.78 -12.32
N ALA A 202 12.19 14.60 -13.18
CA ALA A 202 12.66 15.95 -12.80
C ALA A 202 11.48 16.90 -12.47
N ILE A 203 10.37 16.79 -13.22
CA ILE A 203 9.13 17.53 -12.90
C ILE A 203 8.56 17.08 -11.56
N SER A 204 8.52 15.78 -11.31
CA SER A 204 8.11 15.23 -10.01
C SER A 204 8.95 15.80 -8.86
N LYS A 205 10.28 15.90 -9.05
CA LYS A 205 11.15 16.50 -8.03
C LYS A 205 10.77 17.96 -7.72
N ILE A 206 10.39 18.73 -8.73
CA ILE A 206 10.02 20.15 -8.56
C ILE A 206 8.62 20.29 -7.95
N ARG A 207 7.66 19.47 -8.38
CA ARG A 207 6.24 19.61 -8.02
C ARG A 207 5.80 18.76 -6.84
N ALA A 208 6.30 17.54 -6.73
CA ALA A 208 5.95 16.57 -5.70
C ALA A 208 7.03 16.44 -4.60
N GLY A 209 8.18 17.09 -4.76
CA GLY A 209 9.28 17.07 -3.79
C GLY A 209 10.22 15.86 -3.90
N PHE A 210 9.96 14.89 -4.78
CA PHE A 210 10.79 13.68 -4.94
C PHE A 210 11.01 13.31 -6.40
N SER A 211 12.17 12.70 -6.70
CA SER A 211 12.42 12.05 -7.99
C SER A 211 12.00 10.58 -7.94
N TYR A 212 11.65 9.99 -9.08
CA TYR A 212 11.22 8.59 -9.15
C TYR A 212 12.28 7.60 -8.66
N GLY A 213 13.57 7.89 -8.84
CA GLY A 213 14.66 7.08 -8.30
C GLY A 213 14.84 7.19 -6.78
N GLN A 214 14.37 8.29 -6.17
CA GLN A 214 14.38 8.47 -4.72
C GLN A 214 13.30 7.60 -4.05
N ALA A 215 12.15 7.44 -4.69
CA ALA A 215 11.04 6.63 -4.20
C ALA A 215 11.32 5.12 -4.46
N SER A 216 12.01 4.48 -3.53
CA SER A 216 12.51 3.12 -3.68
C SER A 216 12.26 2.26 -2.45
N SER A 217 11.41 1.22 -2.63
CA SER A 217 11.18 0.19 -1.61
C SER A 217 12.48 -0.55 -1.28
N VAL A 218 13.27 -0.90 -2.30
CA VAL A 218 14.58 -1.56 -2.13
C VAL A 218 15.53 -0.77 -1.23
N ASN A 219 15.58 0.55 -1.39
CA ASN A 219 16.48 1.37 -0.56
C ASN A 219 16.00 1.49 0.88
N GLN A 220 14.71 1.60 1.10
CA GLN A 220 14.13 1.67 2.44
C GLN A 220 14.21 0.32 3.17
N LEU A 221 13.96 -0.78 2.47
CA LEU A 221 14.06 -2.12 3.05
C LEU A 221 15.46 -2.49 3.54
N LYS A 222 16.53 -1.85 3.04
CA LYS A 222 17.90 -2.01 3.60
C LYS A 222 18.03 -1.49 5.04
N ASN A 223 17.17 -0.56 5.43
CA ASN A 223 17.15 0.01 6.78
C ASN A 223 16.10 -0.68 7.67
N ASN A 224 15.20 -1.48 7.08
CA ASN A 224 14.15 -2.17 7.83
C ASN A 224 14.72 -3.35 8.62
N THR A 225 14.43 -3.40 9.92
CA THR A 225 14.79 -4.51 10.81
C THR A 225 13.57 -5.35 11.24
N ARG A 226 12.36 -4.92 10.90
CA ARG A 226 11.11 -5.60 11.25
C ARG A 226 10.86 -6.79 10.34
N PRO A 227 10.18 -7.84 10.82
CA PRO A 227 9.73 -8.95 9.97
C PRO A 227 8.87 -8.47 8.80
N VAL A 228 9.09 -9.04 7.62
CA VAL A 228 8.30 -8.73 6.40
C VAL A 228 7.79 -9.99 5.74
N LEU A 229 6.49 -10.05 5.49
CA LEU A 229 5.89 -11.03 4.60
C LEU A 229 5.70 -10.40 3.21
N PHE A 230 6.37 -10.98 2.22
CA PHE A 230 6.25 -10.63 0.81
C PHE A 230 5.28 -11.56 0.12
N ILE A 231 4.19 -11.03 -0.45
CA ILE A 231 3.19 -11.77 -1.23
C ILE A 231 3.21 -11.22 -2.65
N HIS A 232 3.16 -12.10 -3.67
CA HIS A 232 3.11 -11.64 -5.05
C HIS A 232 2.47 -12.67 -5.97
N GLY A 233 1.76 -12.20 -6.99
CA GLY A 233 1.21 -13.06 -8.03
C GLY A 233 2.31 -13.62 -8.94
N GLY A 234 2.27 -14.92 -9.20
CA GLY A 234 3.24 -15.57 -10.08
C GLY A 234 3.13 -15.13 -11.55
N ASP A 235 1.94 -14.67 -11.95
CA ASP A 235 1.60 -14.24 -13.31
C ASP A 235 1.33 -12.72 -13.36
N ASP A 236 1.88 -11.95 -12.40
CA ASP A 236 1.74 -10.50 -12.38
C ASP A 236 2.56 -9.86 -13.50
N THR A 237 1.85 -9.30 -14.48
CA THR A 237 2.40 -8.57 -15.62
C THR A 237 2.26 -7.05 -15.50
N PHE A 238 1.65 -6.56 -14.43
CA PHE A 238 1.54 -5.13 -14.15
C PHE A 238 2.71 -4.67 -13.27
N VAL A 239 2.87 -5.23 -12.07
CA VAL A 239 4.11 -5.14 -11.29
C VAL A 239 4.84 -6.48 -11.43
N PRO A 240 5.87 -6.59 -12.26
CA PRO A 240 6.49 -7.88 -12.56
C PRO A 240 6.94 -8.63 -11.31
N THR A 241 6.65 -9.92 -11.22
CA THR A 241 7.04 -10.78 -10.09
C THR A 241 8.54 -10.71 -9.76
N SER A 242 9.38 -10.35 -10.73
CA SER A 242 10.82 -10.12 -10.50
C SER A 242 11.12 -8.99 -9.50
N MET A 243 10.18 -8.05 -9.28
CA MET A 243 10.37 -6.96 -8.34
C MET A 243 10.29 -7.42 -6.87
N VAL A 244 9.44 -8.39 -6.55
CA VAL A 244 9.36 -8.91 -5.19
C VAL A 244 10.67 -9.58 -4.76
N TYR A 245 11.37 -10.24 -5.67
CA TYR A 245 12.68 -10.83 -5.35
C TYR A 245 13.73 -9.78 -5.01
N LYS A 246 13.70 -8.59 -5.67
CA LYS A 246 14.58 -7.47 -5.33
C LYS A 246 14.26 -6.94 -3.93
N ASN A 247 12.98 -6.76 -3.61
CA ASN A 247 12.51 -6.32 -2.31
C ASN A 247 12.91 -7.32 -1.20
N TYR A 248 12.63 -8.59 -1.42
CA TYR A 248 13.01 -9.67 -0.53
C TYR A 248 14.51 -9.71 -0.25
N GLN A 249 15.34 -9.60 -1.29
CA GLN A 249 16.80 -9.61 -1.14
C GLN A 249 17.34 -8.39 -0.39
N ALA A 250 16.70 -7.23 -0.55
CA ALA A 250 17.14 -5.99 0.09
C ALA A 250 16.86 -5.96 1.60
N THR A 251 15.82 -6.67 2.06
CA THR A 251 15.37 -6.68 3.44
C THR A 251 16.41 -7.32 4.36
N GLN A 252 16.76 -6.61 5.44
CA GLN A 252 17.76 -7.08 6.42
C GLN A 252 17.13 -7.90 7.55
N GLY A 253 15.87 -7.60 7.92
CA GLY A 253 15.13 -8.31 8.99
C GLY A 253 14.67 -9.70 8.59
N GLU A 254 13.95 -10.35 9.50
CA GLU A 254 13.25 -11.62 9.24
C GLU A 254 12.29 -11.44 8.06
N LYS A 255 12.22 -12.44 7.19
CA LYS A 255 11.44 -12.31 5.96
C LYS A 255 10.89 -13.63 5.47
N GLU A 256 9.67 -13.59 4.96
CA GLU A 256 9.01 -14.72 4.31
C GLU A 256 8.52 -14.31 2.92
N LEU A 257 8.49 -15.26 2.00
CA LEU A 257 8.03 -15.06 0.62
C LEU A 257 6.91 -16.04 0.29
N TYR A 258 5.83 -15.52 -0.29
CA TYR A 258 4.69 -16.31 -0.76
C TYR A 258 4.33 -15.89 -2.20
N ILE A 259 4.64 -16.76 -3.17
CA ILE A 259 4.25 -16.56 -4.57
C ILE A 259 2.98 -17.35 -4.85
N VAL A 260 1.91 -16.64 -5.21
CA VAL A 260 0.62 -17.25 -5.56
C VAL A 260 0.62 -17.60 -7.03
N LYS A 261 0.72 -18.89 -7.32
CA LYS A 261 0.76 -19.38 -8.71
C LYS A 261 -0.55 -19.05 -9.43
N GLY A 262 -0.46 -18.52 -10.66
CA GLY A 262 -1.61 -18.18 -11.49
C GLY A 262 -2.30 -16.86 -11.12
N ALA A 263 -1.88 -16.21 -10.03
CA ALA A 263 -2.41 -14.91 -9.66
C ALA A 263 -1.75 -13.80 -10.48
N GLY A 264 -2.57 -12.91 -11.06
CA GLY A 264 -2.13 -11.64 -11.65
C GLY A 264 -1.98 -10.55 -10.60
N HIS A 265 -1.87 -9.29 -11.06
CA HIS A 265 -1.69 -8.12 -10.18
C HIS A 265 -2.86 -7.92 -9.22
N ALA A 266 -2.56 -7.80 -7.91
CA ALA A 266 -3.53 -7.63 -6.83
C ALA A 266 -4.62 -8.73 -6.79
N LYS A 267 -4.29 -9.95 -7.26
CA LYS A 267 -5.22 -11.08 -7.32
C LYS A 267 -4.84 -12.24 -6.39
N CYS A 268 -3.82 -12.06 -5.54
CA CYS A 268 -3.37 -13.14 -4.65
C CYS A 268 -4.49 -13.61 -3.72
N PHE A 269 -5.17 -12.71 -3.04
CA PHE A 269 -6.28 -13.02 -2.16
C PHE A 269 -7.50 -13.60 -2.91
N GLU A 270 -7.82 -13.06 -4.08
CA GLU A 270 -8.94 -13.51 -4.91
C GLU A 270 -8.69 -14.91 -5.50
N THR A 271 -7.43 -15.25 -5.82
CA THR A 271 -7.06 -16.54 -6.44
C THR A 271 -7.16 -17.70 -5.48
N ASP A 272 -6.73 -17.55 -4.23
CA ASP A 272 -6.80 -18.56 -3.18
C ASP A 272 -7.00 -17.92 -1.80
N PRO A 273 -8.25 -17.56 -1.46
CA PRO A 273 -8.54 -16.88 -0.20
C PRO A 273 -8.09 -17.66 1.04
N GLN A 274 -8.26 -18.97 1.04
CA GLN A 274 -7.94 -19.78 2.21
C GLN A 274 -6.44 -19.82 2.49
N SER A 275 -5.62 -20.17 1.48
CA SER A 275 -4.16 -20.21 1.64
C SER A 275 -3.58 -18.83 1.93
N TYR A 276 -4.17 -17.76 1.37
CA TYR A 276 -3.78 -16.40 1.63
C TYR A 276 -3.95 -16.03 3.11
N ILE A 277 -5.14 -16.29 3.68
CA ILE A 277 -5.44 -16.05 5.09
C ILE A 277 -4.55 -16.90 6.00
N GLU A 278 -4.38 -18.20 5.69
CA GLU A 278 -3.53 -19.09 6.46
C GLU A 278 -2.08 -18.60 6.50
N LYS A 279 -1.55 -18.16 5.37
CA LYS A 279 -0.17 -17.63 5.29
C LYS A 279 0.00 -16.37 6.14
N ILE A 280 -0.93 -15.42 6.05
CA ILE A 280 -0.91 -14.20 6.86
C ILE A 280 -1.06 -14.54 8.35
N SER A 281 -2.05 -15.37 8.72
CA SER A 281 -2.26 -15.76 10.11
C SER A 281 -1.04 -16.47 10.71
N THR A 282 -0.39 -17.34 9.95
CA THR A 282 0.83 -18.03 10.39
C THR A 282 1.99 -17.05 10.62
N PHE A 283 2.18 -16.11 9.70
CA PHE A 283 3.19 -15.07 9.82
C PHE A 283 2.94 -14.18 11.06
N LEU A 284 1.72 -13.70 11.23
CA LEU A 284 1.34 -12.85 12.36
C LEU A 284 1.62 -13.57 13.69
N LYS A 285 1.13 -14.80 13.87
CA LYS A 285 1.35 -15.61 15.09
C LYS A 285 2.82 -15.85 15.42
N LYS A 286 3.69 -15.87 14.40
CA LYS A 286 5.12 -16.05 14.61
C LYS A 286 5.82 -14.79 15.13
N TYR A 287 5.30 -13.62 14.78
CA TYR A 287 5.97 -12.33 15.03
C TYR A 287 5.15 -11.38 15.91
N GLU A 288 4.00 -11.80 16.42
CA GLU A 288 3.27 -11.11 17.49
C GLU A 288 4.07 -11.22 18.81
N LYS A 289 3.93 -10.21 19.67
CA LYS A 289 4.58 -10.15 20.98
C LYS A 289 3.67 -10.67 22.08
#